data_f630c9505a5f41a80ed87e9b74954f0e
#
_entry.id   f630c9505a5f41a80ed87e9b74954f0e
#
_cell.length_a   1.000
_cell.length_b   1.000
_cell.length_c   1.000
_cell.angle_alpha   90.00
_cell.angle_beta   90.00
_cell.angle_gamma   90.00
#
_symmetry.space_group_name_H-M   'P 1'
#
loop_
_entity.id
_entity.type
_entity.pdbx_description
1 polymer ?
#
loop_
_entity_poly.entity_id
_entity_poly.type
_entity_poly.pdbx_seq_one_letter_code
_entity_poly.pdbx_strand_id
1 'polypeptide(L)'
;MRIFQNSGISPSYRARLAGLVAGVRGFEPQKQVFLNDRYGASHILLPALAGSPEAFFTNGDDESLQRAWALENGLGEDASLADILLAQIEHHKTDIFYNLDPFRYDASFVRRLPGHVKRKIAWRAAPGTIDFSGYDVVVCNFPSMRKLWEEQGARTAHFFPAHDPELDTVAANRNRDIDVLFFGGYSRHHQRRRQILEAVARLSSRRNVVFHLDLSRYTPLAETPLGWFGP
;
A
#
# COMPACT_ATOMS: atom_id res chain seq x y z
N MET A 1 -21.67 -4.60 -9.96
CA MET A 1 -20.30 -5.12 -10.24
C MET A 1 -19.50 -5.01 -8.95
N ARG A 2 -19.02 -6.14 -8.42
CA ARG A 2 -18.38 -6.21 -7.10
C ARG A 2 -16.87 -6.23 -7.26
N ILE A 3 -16.21 -5.29 -6.59
CA ILE A 3 -14.77 -5.17 -6.63
C ILE A 3 -14.15 -5.56 -5.28
N PHE A 4 -13.09 -6.35 -5.31
CA PHE A 4 -12.31 -6.73 -4.15
C PHE A 4 -10.91 -6.14 -4.27
N GLN A 5 -10.53 -5.30 -3.33
CA GLN A 5 -9.18 -4.76 -3.26
C GLN A 5 -8.39 -5.41 -2.13
N ASN A 6 -7.29 -6.07 -2.49
CA ASN A 6 -6.28 -6.51 -1.55
C ASN A 6 -5.10 -5.55 -1.52
N SER A 7 -4.65 -5.17 -0.34
CA SER A 7 -3.44 -4.37 -0.14
C SER A 7 -2.48 -5.07 0.80
N GLY A 8 -1.20 -4.73 0.71
CA GLY A 8 -0.18 -5.10 1.70
C GLY A 8 0.12 -3.93 2.62
N ILE A 9 0.63 -4.24 3.82
CA ILE A 9 1.04 -3.24 4.81
C ILE A 9 2.53 -2.96 4.67
N SER A 10 2.89 -1.69 4.51
CA SER A 10 4.30 -1.29 4.56
C SER A 10 4.94 -1.69 5.89
N PRO A 11 6.16 -2.27 5.89
CA PRO A 11 6.86 -2.60 7.13
C PRO A 11 7.01 -1.43 8.10
N SER A 12 7.21 -0.21 7.60
CA SER A 12 7.34 1.01 8.41
C SER A 12 6.03 1.42 9.09
N TYR A 13 4.89 1.01 8.56
CA TYR A 13 3.57 1.34 9.12
C TYR A 13 3.07 0.31 10.15
N ARG A 14 3.62 -0.91 10.17
CA ARG A 14 3.12 -2.01 11.03
C ARG A 14 3.07 -1.65 12.52
N ALA A 15 4.11 -1.00 13.03
CA ALA A 15 4.15 -0.62 14.45
C ALA A 15 3.05 0.41 14.80
N ARG A 16 2.80 1.38 13.91
CA ARG A 16 1.71 2.35 14.08
C ARG A 16 0.36 1.65 14.07
N LEU A 17 0.12 0.81 13.07
CA LEU A 17 -1.16 0.08 12.95
C LEU A 17 -1.42 -0.78 14.16
N ALA A 18 -0.42 -1.52 14.66
CA ALA A 18 -0.54 -2.33 15.86
C ALA A 18 -0.98 -1.50 17.08
N GLY A 19 -0.44 -0.28 17.23
CA GLY A 19 -0.87 0.64 18.27
C GLY A 19 -2.31 1.13 18.09
N LEU A 20 -2.72 1.41 16.85
CA LEU A 20 -4.07 1.91 16.55
C LEU A 20 -5.15 0.85 16.77
N VAL A 21 -4.87 -0.43 16.45
CA VAL A 21 -5.81 -1.53 16.60
C VAL A 21 -5.74 -2.20 17.97
N ALA A 22 -4.87 -1.73 18.88
CA ALA A 22 -4.73 -2.31 20.21
C ALA A 22 -6.08 -2.28 20.96
N GLY A 23 -6.58 -3.47 21.33
CA GLY A 23 -7.89 -3.64 21.99
C GLY A 23 -9.11 -3.58 21.05
N VAL A 24 -8.93 -3.29 19.78
CA VAL A 24 -10.03 -3.33 18.78
C VAL A 24 -10.25 -4.77 18.34
N ARG A 25 -11.49 -5.26 18.50
CA ARG A 25 -11.87 -6.62 18.14
C ARG A 25 -12.76 -6.63 16.90
N GLY A 26 -12.64 -7.72 16.11
CA GLY A 26 -13.45 -7.95 14.92
C GLY A 26 -12.83 -7.37 13.65
N PHE A 27 -13.21 -8.00 12.51
CA PHE A 27 -12.67 -7.63 11.19
C PHE A 27 -13.07 -6.21 10.80
N GLU A 28 -14.34 -5.90 10.81
CA GLU A 28 -14.84 -4.60 10.34
C GLU A 28 -14.30 -3.42 11.17
N PRO A 29 -14.30 -3.46 12.53
CA PRO A 29 -13.71 -2.39 13.33
C PRO A 29 -12.20 -2.20 13.07
N GLN A 30 -11.40 -3.27 12.97
CA GLN A 30 -9.97 -3.16 12.68
C GLN A 30 -9.72 -2.57 11.27
N LYS A 31 -10.46 -3.03 10.26
CA LYS A 31 -10.41 -2.48 8.90
C LYS A 31 -10.74 -0.99 8.90
N GLN A 32 -11.77 -0.58 9.64
CA GLN A 32 -12.16 0.82 9.71
C GLN A 32 -11.11 1.70 10.37
N VAL A 33 -10.39 1.20 11.40
CA VAL A 33 -9.24 1.90 11.99
C VAL A 33 -8.17 2.18 10.93
N PHE A 34 -7.84 1.17 10.10
CA PHE A 34 -6.88 1.34 9.01
C PHE A 34 -7.35 2.37 7.97
N LEU A 35 -8.60 2.29 7.53
CA LEU A 35 -9.16 3.21 6.54
C LEU A 35 -9.23 4.65 7.06
N ASN A 36 -9.55 4.84 8.34
CA ASN A 36 -9.64 6.16 8.99
C ASN A 36 -8.27 6.82 9.19
N ASP A 37 -7.20 6.03 9.39
CA ASP A 37 -5.84 6.57 9.49
C ASP A 37 -5.32 7.09 8.14
N ARG A 38 -6.02 6.78 7.05
CA ARG A 38 -5.74 7.25 5.68
C ARG A 38 -4.36 6.89 5.16
N TYR A 39 -3.65 5.96 5.82
CA TYR A 39 -2.37 5.48 5.33
C TYR A 39 -2.52 4.80 3.98
N GLY A 40 -1.87 5.35 2.95
CA GLY A 40 -1.97 4.83 1.59
C GLY A 40 -3.33 5.05 0.92
N ALA A 41 -4.18 5.96 1.42
CA ALA A 41 -5.52 6.24 0.88
C ALA A 41 -5.49 6.55 -0.62
N SER A 42 -4.43 7.18 -1.13
CA SER A 42 -4.22 7.43 -2.56
C SER A 42 -4.18 6.15 -3.44
N HIS A 43 -3.97 4.99 -2.84
CA HIS A 43 -4.00 3.69 -3.52
C HIS A 43 -5.27 2.89 -3.24
N ILE A 44 -6.15 3.37 -2.36
CA ILE A 44 -7.41 2.72 -2.04
C ILE A 44 -8.50 3.27 -2.97
N LEU A 45 -9.25 2.37 -3.57
CA LEU A 45 -10.33 2.74 -4.48
C LEU A 45 -11.43 3.48 -3.72
N LEU A 46 -11.95 4.56 -4.32
CA LEU A 46 -12.98 5.39 -3.70
C LEU A 46 -14.20 4.59 -3.18
N PRO A 47 -14.74 3.59 -3.89
CA PRO A 47 -15.84 2.80 -3.35
C PRO A 47 -15.49 2.08 -2.03
N ALA A 48 -14.25 1.63 -1.86
CA ALA A 48 -13.79 1.00 -0.63
C ALA A 48 -13.66 2.02 0.52
N LEU A 49 -13.10 3.20 0.23
CA LEU A 49 -13.02 4.31 1.19
C LEU A 49 -14.40 4.84 1.62
N ALA A 50 -15.35 4.85 0.68
CA ALA A 50 -16.72 5.31 0.93
C ALA A 50 -17.62 4.24 1.57
N GLY A 51 -17.11 3.05 1.88
CA GLY A 51 -17.89 1.98 2.50
C GLY A 51 -18.97 1.38 1.59
N SER A 52 -18.78 1.43 0.26
CA SER A 52 -19.75 0.85 -0.68
C SER A 52 -19.90 -0.65 -0.45
N PRO A 53 -21.11 -1.20 -0.38
CA PRO A 53 -21.33 -2.64 -0.24
C PRO A 53 -20.88 -3.46 -1.46
N GLU A 54 -20.64 -2.81 -2.59
CA GLU A 54 -20.06 -3.43 -3.79
C GLU A 54 -18.52 -3.49 -3.77
N ALA A 55 -17.88 -2.86 -2.78
CA ALA A 55 -16.44 -2.85 -2.64
C ALA A 55 -16.01 -3.53 -1.34
N PHE A 56 -15.14 -4.54 -1.46
CA PHE A 56 -14.49 -5.16 -0.31
C PHE A 56 -13.02 -4.73 -0.28
N PHE A 57 -12.55 -4.31 0.88
CA PHE A 57 -11.15 -3.97 1.12
C PHE A 57 -10.57 -4.82 2.24
N THR A 58 -9.33 -5.27 2.06
CA THR A 58 -8.58 -5.96 3.11
C THR A 58 -7.07 -5.76 2.94
N ASN A 59 -6.32 -5.91 4.04
CA ASN A 59 -4.88 -6.10 4.02
C ASN A 59 -4.60 -7.60 4.18
N GLY A 60 -4.34 -8.30 3.08
CA GLY A 60 -4.19 -9.75 3.07
C GLY A 60 -2.96 -10.26 3.82
N ASP A 61 -2.00 -9.39 4.15
CA ASP A 61 -0.81 -9.69 4.94
C ASP A 61 -0.90 -9.24 6.41
N ASP A 62 -2.06 -8.72 6.83
CA ASP A 62 -2.35 -8.42 8.24
C ASP A 62 -2.95 -9.64 8.93
N GLU A 63 -2.11 -10.37 9.65
CA GLU A 63 -2.54 -11.60 10.31
C GLU A 63 -3.67 -11.36 11.32
N SER A 64 -3.61 -10.28 12.10
CA SER A 64 -4.66 -9.94 13.07
C SER A 64 -6.02 -9.72 12.40
N LEU A 65 -6.02 -8.92 11.35
CA LEU A 65 -7.22 -8.61 10.56
C LEU A 65 -7.78 -9.88 9.89
N GLN A 66 -6.89 -10.69 9.26
CA GLN A 66 -7.31 -11.89 8.56
C GLN A 66 -7.87 -12.96 9.52
N ARG A 67 -7.24 -13.15 10.70
CA ARG A 67 -7.73 -14.07 11.73
C ARG A 67 -9.08 -13.63 12.30
N ALA A 68 -9.28 -12.33 12.52
CA ALA A 68 -10.57 -11.82 12.96
C ALA A 68 -11.68 -12.20 11.97
N TRP A 69 -11.46 -12.01 10.67
CA TRP A 69 -12.42 -12.38 9.64
C TRP A 69 -12.68 -13.90 9.60
N ALA A 70 -11.60 -14.70 9.67
CA ALA A 70 -11.70 -16.15 9.66
C ALA A 70 -12.56 -16.68 10.81
N LEU A 71 -12.33 -16.16 12.02
CA LEU A 71 -13.12 -16.51 13.20
C LEU A 71 -14.60 -16.15 13.05
N GLU A 72 -14.89 -14.95 12.58
CA GLU A 72 -16.26 -14.47 12.37
C GLU A 72 -17.04 -15.27 11.30
N ASN A 73 -16.31 -15.89 10.37
CA ASN A 73 -16.89 -16.66 9.26
C ASN A 73 -16.69 -18.18 9.38
N GLY A 74 -16.26 -18.67 10.54
CA GLY A 74 -16.18 -20.08 10.85
C GLY A 74 -15.09 -20.86 10.10
N LEU A 75 -14.01 -20.19 9.67
CA LEU A 75 -12.83 -20.87 9.14
C LEU A 75 -11.99 -21.42 10.29
N GLY A 76 -11.31 -22.55 10.02
CA GLY A 76 -10.41 -23.17 11.00
C GLY A 76 -9.22 -22.28 11.35
N GLU A 77 -8.71 -22.44 12.58
CA GLU A 77 -7.57 -21.65 13.07
C GLU A 77 -6.28 -21.88 12.27
N ASP A 78 -6.15 -23.03 11.60
CA ASP A 78 -5.04 -23.43 10.75
C ASP A 78 -5.11 -22.89 9.31
N ALA A 79 -6.22 -22.21 8.94
CA ALA A 79 -6.38 -21.64 7.61
C ALA A 79 -5.23 -20.68 7.28
N SER A 80 -4.58 -20.86 6.13
CA SER A 80 -3.53 -19.94 5.68
C SER A 80 -4.11 -18.56 5.32
N LEU A 81 -3.28 -17.49 5.34
CA LEU A 81 -3.72 -16.16 4.90
C LEU A 81 -4.24 -16.19 3.45
N ALA A 82 -3.69 -17.05 2.60
CA ALA A 82 -4.16 -17.25 1.24
C ALA A 82 -5.55 -17.87 1.18
N ASP A 83 -5.83 -18.86 2.04
CA ASP A 83 -7.14 -19.52 2.10
C ASP A 83 -8.21 -18.56 2.66
N ILE A 84 -7.84 -17.75 3.66
CA ILE A 84 -8.72 -16.71 4.20
C ILE A 84 -9.06 -15.69 3.11
N LEU A 85 -8.06 -15.21 2.35
CA LEU A 85 -8.28 -14.26 1.27
C LEU A 85 -9.19 -14.85 0.17
N LEU A 86 -9.00 -16.12 -0.19
CA LEU A 86 -9.89 -16.80 -1.15
C LEU A 86 -11.33 -16.89 -0.63
N ALA A 87 -11.49 -17.22 0.66
CA ALA A 87 -12.80 -17.29 1.28
C ALA A 87 -13.49 -15.91 1.32
N GLN A 88 -12.74 -14.83 1.58
CA GLN A 88 -13.24 -13.45 1.50
C GLN A 88 -13.72 -13.11 0.08
N ILE A 89 -12.94 -13.48 -0.94
CA ILE A 89 -13.28 -13.25 -2.36
C ILE A 89 -14.55 -14.02 -2.75
N GLU A 90 -14.66 -15.27 -2.31
CA GLU A 90 -15.85 -16.09 -2.51
C GLU A 90 -17.07 -15.52 -1.77
N HIS A 91 -16.92 -15.16 -0.49
CA HIS A 91 -17.99 -14.57 0.33
C HIS A 91 -18.51 -13.28 -0.28
N HIS A 92 -17.62 -12.42 -0.75
CA HIS A 92 -18.01 -11.15 -1.41
C HIS A 92 -18.58 -11.34 -2.81
N LYS A 93 -18.52 -12.54 -3.42
CA LYS A 93 -18.94 -12.81 -4.81
C LYS A 93 -18.29 -11.81 -5.81
N THR A 94 -16.99 -11.73 -5.74
CA THR A 94 -16.15 -10.73 -6.43
C THR A 94 -16.19 -10.90 -7.95
N ASP A 95 -16.50 -9.83 -8.68
CA ASP A 95 -16.33 -9.78 -10.14
C ASP A 95 -14.90 -9.39 -10.55
N ILE A 96 -14.31 -8.44 -9.79
CA ILE A 96 -12.98 -7.87 -10.09
C ILE A 96 -12.09 -8.00 -8.86
N PHE A 97 -10.98 -8.71 -9.00
CA PHE A 97 -9.91 -8.78 -8.00
C PHE A 97 -8.80 -7.79 -8.34
N TYR A 98 -8.62 -6.76 -7.51
CA TYR A 98 -7.56 -5.77 -7.60
C TYR A 98 -6.54 -5.98 -6.50
N ASN A 99 -5.31 -6.32 -6.85
CA ASN A 99 -4.27 -6.74 -5.91
C ASN A 99 -3.04 -5.81 -5.94
N LEU A 100 -2.74 -5.20 -4.80
CA LEU A 100 -1.57 -4.35 -4.59
C LEU A 100 -0.37 -5.12 -4.00
N ASP A 101 -0.53 -6.40 -3.67
CA ASP A 101 0.55 -7.27 -3.20
C ASP A 101 0.74 -8.51 -4.10
N PRO A 102 1.13 -8.33 -5.38
CA PRO A 102 1.32 -9.44 -6.31
C PRO A 102 2.58 -10.27 -6.03
N PHE A 103 3.41 -9.90 -5.06
CA PHE A 103 4.51 -10.74 -4.58
C PHE A 103 4.00 -11.90 -3.74
N ARG A 104 3.06 -11.62 -2.85
CA ARG A 104 2.47 -12.63 -1.97
C ARG A 104 1.38 -13.42 -2.67
N TYR A 105 0.59 -12.72 -3.48
CA TYR A 105 -0.56 -13.25 -4.20
C TYR A 105 -0.28 -13.21 -5.70
N ASP A 106 0.67 -14.03 -6.12
CA ASP A 106 1.15 -14.17 -7.50
C ASP A 106 0.23 -15.04 -8.38
N ALA A 107 0.74 -15.45 -9.52
CA ALA A 107 0.01 -16.32 -10.44
C ALA A 107 -0.47 -17.63 -9.81
N SER A 108 0.23 -18.19 -8.82
CA SER A 108 -0.17 -19.41 -8.12
C SER A 108 -1.46 -19.21 -7.31
N PHE A 109 -1.56 -18.06 -6.64
CA PHE A 109 -2.78 -17.64 -5.96
C PHE A 109 -3.91 -17.35 -6.96
N VAL A 110 -3.62 -16.61 -8.02
CA VAL A 110 -4.62 -16.19 -9.02
C VAL A 110 -5.27 -17.38 -9.72
N ARG A 111 -4.54 -18.47 -9.92
CA ARG A 111 -5.10 -19.73 -10.46
C ARG A 111 -6.13 -20.40 -9.55
N ARG A 112 -6.13 -20.08 -8.25
CA ARG A 112 -7.07 -20.62 -7.25
C ARG A 112 -8.34 -19.77 -7.11
N LEU A 113 -8.41 -18.60 -7.77
CA LEU A 113 -9.55 -17.70 -7.67
C LEU A 113 -10.84 -18.39 -8.16
N PRO A 114 -11.98 -18.11 -7.51
CA PRO A 114 -13.29 -18.63 -7.95
C PRO A 114 -13.60 -18.26 -9.41
N GLY A 115 -14.25 -19.16 -10.13
CA GLY A 115 -14.52 -18.99 -11.56
C GLY A 115 -15.41 -17.79 -11.93
N HIS A 116 -16.10 -17.20 -10.95
CA HIS A 116 -16.91 -16.00 -11.16
C HIS A 116 -16.08 -14.70 -11.19
N VAL A 117 -14.80 -14.74 -10.78
CA VAL A 117 -13.89 -13.58 -10.86
C VAL A 117 -13.53 -13.32 -12.32
N LYS A 118 -14.11 -12.29 -12.91
CA LYS A 118 -14.02 -11.97 -14.34
C LYS A 118 -12.74 -11.22 -14.71
N ARG A 119 -12.20 -10.40 -13.77
CA ARG A 119 -11.01 -9.58 -13.99
C ARG A 119 -10.06 -9.65 -12.82
N LYS A 120 -8.77 -9.73 -13.12
CA LYS A 120 -7.67 -9.84 -12.17
C LYS A 120 -6.64 -8.79 -12.52
N ILE A 121 -6.53 -7.78 -11.65
CA ILE A 121 -5.70 -6.59 -11.87
C ILE A 121 -4.62 -6.58 -10.80
N ALA A 122 -3.35 -6.47 -11.19
CA ALA A 122 -2.24 -6.25 -10.27
C ALA A 122 -1.79 -4.79 -10.31
N TRP A 123 -1.44 -4.21 -9.16
CA TRP A 123 -0.67 -2.97 -9.08
C TRP A 123 0.78 -3.29 -8.77
N ARG A 124 1.70 -2.71 -9.55
CA ARG A 124 3.13 -2.79 -9.22
C ARG A 124 3.93 -1.64 -9.80
N ALA A 125 4.54 -0.83 -8.92
CA ALA A 125 5.32 0.35 -9.27
C ALA A 125 6.80 0.26 -8.83
N ALA A 126 7.30 -0.95 -8.54
CA ALA A 126 8.69 -1.18 -8.15
C ALA A 126 9.24 -2.44 -8.83
N PRO A 127 10.56 -2.50 -9.13
CA PRO A 127 11.17 -3.66 -9.76
C PRO A 127 11.07 -4.92 -8.88
N GLY A 128 11.34 -6.07 -9.48
CA GLY A 128 11.35 -7.37 -8.81
C GLY A 128 11.05 -8.47 -9.83
N THR A 129 11.11 -9.71 -9.37
CA THR A 129 10.69 -10.87 -10.16
C THR A 129 9.32 -11.33 -9.67
N ILE A 130 8.31 -11.20 -10.51
CA ILE A 130 6.93 -11.59 -10.21
C ILE A 130 6.38 -12.34 -11.41
N ASP A 131 5.75 -13.47 -11.16
CA ASP A 131 4.94 -14.14 -12.18
C ASP A 131 3.56 -13.49 -12.25
N PHE A 132 3.34 -12.68 -13.29
CA PHE A 132 2.05 -12.04 -13.56
C PHE A 132 1.13 -12.90 -14.44
N SER A 133 1.51 -14.12 -14.80
CA SER A 133 0.65 -15.01 -15.56
C SER A 133 -0.66 -15.25 -14.80
N GLY A 134 -1.78 -15.12 -15.49
CA GLY A 134 -3.09 -15.20 -14.84
C GLY A 134 -3.68 -13.85 -14.39
N TYR A 135 -2.91 -12.78 -14.28
CA TYR A 135 -3.45 -11.41 -14.22
C TYR A 135 -3.83 -10.93 -15.63
N ASP A 136 -4.98 -10.28 -15.76
CA ASP A 136 -5.43 -9.71 -17.03
C ASP A 136 -4.65 -8.44 -17.39
N VAL A 137 -4.21 -7.67 -16.38
CA VAL A 137 -3.44 -6.44 -16.56
C VAL A 137 -2.64 -6.09 -15.32
N VAL A 138 -1.44 -5.55 -15.52
CA VAL A 138 -0.61 -4.94 -14.48
C VAL A 138 -0.68 -3.42 -14.62
N VAL A 139 -1.19 -2.74 -13.62
CA VAL A 139 -1.28 -1.27 -13.64
C VAL A 139 -0.11 -0.64 -12.91
N CYS A 140 0.39 0.47 -13.45
CA CYS A 140 1.56 1.18 -12.92
C CYS A 140 1.58 2.63 -13.40
N ASN A 141 2.09 3.53 -12.55
CA ASN A 141 2.28 4.95 -12.90
C ASN A 141 3.68 5.26 -13.49
N PHE A 142 4.62 4.31 -13.47
CA PHE A 142 5.97 4.52 -14.01
C PHE A 142 6.12 3.89 -15.40
N PRO A 143 6.39 4.69 -16.46
CA PRO A 143 6.59 4.18 -17.82
C PRO A 143 7.72 3.14 -17.91
N SER A 144 8.84 3.33 -17.19
CA SER A 144 9.96 2.39 -17.16
C SER A 144 9.57 1.03 -16.57
N MET A 145 8.73 1.01 -15.54
CA MET A 145 8.26 -0.24 -14.94
C MET A 145 7.26 -0.95 -15.86
N ARG A 146 6.38 -0.20 -16.51
CA ARG A 146 5.46 -0.77 -17.51
C ARG A 146 6.22 -1.47 -18.62
N LYS A 147 7.23 -0.79 -19.17
CA LYS A 147 8.10 -1.37 -20.20
C LYS A 147 8.76 -2.66 -19.72
N LEU A 148 9.30 -2.66 -18.50
CA LEU A 148 9.92 -3.85 -17.89
C LEU A 148 8.92 -5.02 -17.82
N TRP A 149 7.69 -4.77 -17.38
CA TRP A 149 6.67 -5.82 -17.28
C TRP A 149 6.20 -6.29 -18.66
N GLU A 150 6.09 -5.40 -19.64
CA GLU A 150 5.77 -5.74 -21.03
C GLU A 150 6.84 -6.64 -21.67
N GLU A 151 8.12 -6.35 -21.41
CA GLU A 151 9.26 -7.19 -21.82
C GLU A 151 9.22 -8.58 -21.19
N GLN A 152 8.59 -8.72 -20.01
CA GLN A 152 8.35 -9.99 -19.32
C GLN A 152 7.01 -10.65 -19.73
N GLY A 153 6.31 -10.11 -20.71
CA GLY A 153 5.09 -10.68 -21.26
C GLY A 153 3.79 -10.26 -20.57
N ALA A 154 3.83 -9.33 -19.60
CA ALA A 154 2.63 -8.83 -18.96
C ALA A 154 1.93 -7.79 -19.84
N ARG A 155 0.59 -7.82 -19.87
CA ARG A 155 -0.20 -6.69 -20.38
C ARG A 155 -0.20 -5.58 -19.34
N THR A 156 0.16 -4.35 -19.71
CA THR A 156 0.20 -3.23 -18.78
C THR A 156 -0.79 -2.13 -19.13
N ALA A 157 -1.14 -1.32 -18.12
CA ALA A 157 -1.89 -0.09 -18.30
C ALA A 157 -1.37 1.00 -17.36
N HIS A 158 -1.57 2.25 -17.78
CA HIS A 158 -1.21 3.39 -16.95
C HIS A 158 -2.32 3.66 -15.93
N PHE A 159 -1.92 3.80 -14.66
CA PHE A 159 -2.84 4.11 -13.57
C PHE A 159 -2.11 4.95 -12.52
N PHE A 160 -2.70 6.05 -12.09
CA PHE A 160 -2.14 6.91 -11.04
C PHE A 160 -2.76 6.62 -9.68
N PRO A 161 -1.99 6.77 -8.58
CA PRO A 161 -2.58 6.99 -7.27
C PRO A 161 -3.58 8.15 -7.29
N ALA A 162 -4.67 8.02 -6.56
CA ALA A 162 -5.72 9.02 -6.52
C ALA A 162 -5.39 10.15 -5.52
N HIS A 163 -6.06 11.27 -5.65
CA HIS A 163 -6.13 12.29 -4.62
C HIS A 163 -7.03 11.81 -3.47
N ASP A 164 -6.61 12.04 -2.22
CA ASP A 164 -7.44 11.82 -1.05
C ASP A 164 -8.13 13.14 -0.66
N PRO A 165 -9.47 13.26 -0.78
CA PRO A 165 -10.19 14.50 -0.48
C PRO A 165 -10.04 14.97 0.98
N GLU A 166 -9.77 14.08 1.93
CA GLU A 166 -9.54 14.45 3.33
C GLU A 166 -8.32 15.37 3.49
N LEU A 167 -7.36 15.28 2.56
CA LEU A 167 -6.18 16.15 2.55
C LEU A 167 -6.52 17.60 2.18
N ASP A 168 -7.69 17.88 1.58
CA ASP A 168 -8.09 19.24 1.21
C ASP A 168 -8.29 20.13 2.45
N THR A 169 -8.78 19.58 3.54
CA THR A 169 -8.93 20.29 4.82
C THR A 169 -7.58 20.71 5.39
N VAL A 170 -6.58 19.83 5.31
CA VAL A 170 -5.20 20.12 5.74
C VAL A 170 -4.55 21.11 4.77
N ALA A 171 -4.76 20.92 3.46
CA ALA A 171 -4.21 21.80 2.43
C ALA A 171 -4.79 23.22 2.48
N ALA A 172 -6.00 23.40 3.00
CA ALA A 172 -6.63 24.71 3.19
C ALA A 172 -6.01 25.54 4.33
N ASN A 173 -5.18 24.92 5.19
CA ASN A 173 -4.46 25.64 6.23
C ASN A 173 -3.54 26.71 5.61
N ARG A 174 -3.77 27.98 5.97
CA ARG A 174 -2.99 29.13 5.48
C ARG A 174 -1.71 29.36 6.29
N ASN A 175 -1.60 28.80 7.49
CA ASN A 175 -0.39 28.88 8.29
C ASN A 175 0.66 27.92 7.73
N ARG A 176 1.64 28.46 7.01
CA ARG A 176 2.70 27.74 6.32
C ARG A 176 4.04 28.08 6.96
N ASP A 177 4.34 27.50 8.12
CA ASP A 177 5.55 27.73 8.90
C ASP A 177 6.74 26.87 8.46
N ILE A 178 6.50 25.84 7.62
CA ILE A 178 7.55 25.01 7.04
C ILE A 178 7.89 25.52 5.63
N ASP A 179 9.14 25.93 5.41
CA ASP A 179 9.61 26.39 4.09
C ASP A 179 9.80 25.21 3.13
N VAL A 180 10.38 24.12 3.62
CA VAL A 180 10.64 22.91 2.82
C VAL A 180 10.26 21.67 3.62
N LEU A 181 9.32 20.90 3.11
CA LEU A 181 8.94 19.59 3.65
C LEU A 181 9.40 18.49 2.70
N PHE A 182 10.15 17.53 3.20
CA PHE A 182 10.36 16.27 2.52
C PHE A 182 9.69 15.13 3.29
N PHE A 183 8.87 14.39 2.59
CA PHE A 183 8.24 13.18 3.10
C PHE A 183 8.54 12.01 2.15
N GLY A 184 9.17 10.94 2.65
CA GLY A 184 9.45 9.76 1.83
C GLY A 184 10.65 8.94 2.26
N GLY A 185 10.95 7.90 1.47
CA GLY A 185 12.04 6.98 1.74
C GLY A 185 13.41 7.56 1.40
N TYR A 186 14.38 7.36 2.30
CA TYR A 186 15.79 7.58 2.04
C TYR A 186 16.48 6.22 1.86
N SER A 187 17.10 6.04 0.70
CA SER A 187 17.74 4.78 0.33
C SER A 187 18.99 5.03 -0.52
N ARG A 188 20.04 4.28 -0.26
CA ARG A 188 21.28 4.30 -1.08
C ARG A 188 21.07 3.96 -2.55
N HIS A 189 19.97 3.31 -2.89
CA HIS A 189 19.63 2.99 -4.28
C HIS A 189 19.10 4.21 -5.07
N HIS A 190 18.78 5.30 -4.40
CA HIS A 190 18.26 6.52 -5.00
C HIS A 190 19.27 7.66 -4.93
N GLN A 191 20.44 7.50 -5.59
CA GLN A 191 21.56 8.44 -5.52
C GLN A 191 21.16 9.89 -5.83
N ARG A 192 20.37 10.12 -6.90
CA ARG A 192 19.91 11.47 -7.24
C ARG A 192 19.05 12.09 -6.13
N ARG A 193 18.18 11.31 -5.53
CA ARG A 193 17.36 11.77 -4.37
C ARG A 193 18.27 12.12 -3.20
N ARG A 194 19.27 11.30 -2.92
CA ARG A 194 20.27 11.56 -1.87
C ARG A 194 20.93 12.92 -2.07
N GLN A 195 21.46 13.20 -3.25
CA GLN A 195 22.10 14.48 -3.57
C GLN A 195 21.17 15.69 -3.38
N ILE A 196 19.90 15.55 -3.77
CA ILE A 196 18.88 16.60 -3.56
C ILE A 196 18.63 16.80 -2.06
N LEU A 197 18.46 15.73 -1.29
CA LEU A 197 18.21 15.82 0.15
C LEU A 197 19.40 16.42 0.90
N GLU A 198 20.63 16.10 0.50
CA GLU A 198 21.86 16.73 1.03
C GLU A 198 21.88 18.24 0.77
N ALA A 199 21.53 18.64 -0.45
CA ALA A 199 21.44 20.07 -0.78
C ALA A 199 20.32 20.79 0.01
N VAL A 200 19.16 20.17 0.14
CA VAL A 200 18.04 20.69 0.92
C VAL A 200 18.39 20.77 2.41
N ALA A 201 19.06 19.75 2.96
CA ALA A 201 19.48 19.75 4.35
C ALA A 201 20.39 20.94 4.69
N ARG A 202 21.27 21.37 3.77
CA ARG A 202 22.10 22.56 3.98
C ARG A 202 21.31 23.87 4.06
N LEU A 203 20.06 23.90 3.59
CA LEU A 203 19.19 25.05 3.73
C LEU A 203 18.65 25.22 5.15
N SER A 204 18.73 24.21 6.00
CA SER A 204 18.19 24.24 7.37
C SER A 204 18.80 25.34 8.25
N SER A 205 20.01 25.83 7.92
CA SER A 205 20.62 26.99 8.56
C SER A 205 19.90 28.33 8.25
N ARG A 206 19.02 28.38 7.26
CA ARG A 206 18.39 29.62 6.76
C ARG A 206 16.89 29.49 6.58
N ARG A 207 16.35 28.26 6.61
CA ARG A 207 14.98 27.91 6.30
C ARG A 207 14.46 26.88 7.29
N ASN A 208 13.16 26.90 7.55
CA ASN A 208 12.52 25.83 8.30
C ASN A 208 12.35 24.60 7.38
N VAL A 209 13.28 23.64 7.53
CA VAL A 209 13.30 22.40 6.73
C VAL A 209 12.90 21.22 7.62
N VAL A 210 11.89 20.47 7.19
CA VAL A 210 11.40 19.30 7.92
C VAL A 210 11.54 18.05 7.04
N PHE A 211 12.15 17.01 7.60
CA PHE A 211 12.26 15.70 6.97
C PHE A 211 11.47 14.66 7.74
N HIS A 212 10.52 13.99 7.06
CA HIS A 212 9.92 12.74 7.50
C HIS A 212 10.49 11.61 6.66
N LEU A 213 11.49 10.91 7.19
CA LEU A 213 12.24 9.89 6.47
C LEU A 213 11.78 8.49 6.84
N ASP A 214 11.38 7.71 5.85
CA ASP A 214 11.28 6.26 5.96
C ASP A 214 12.66 5.66 5.65
N LEU A 215 13.38 5.25 6.70
CA LEU A 215 14.75 4.76 6.59
C LEU A 215 14.76 3.28 6.25
N SER A 216 15.49 2.90 5.22
CA SER A 216 15.85 1.51 5.02
C SER A 216 16.70 1.02 6.20
N ARG A 217 16.40 -0.18 6.72
CA ARG A 217 17.20 -0.84 7.78
C ARG A 217 18.70 -0.99 7.46
N TYR A 218 19.07 -0.80 6.18
CA TYR A 218 20.46 -0.86 5.71
C TYR A 218 21.09 0.51 5.57
N THR A 219 20.41 1.59 5.94
CA THR A 219 20.94 2.95 5.87
C THR A 219 21.11 3.46 7.29
N PRO A 220 22.34 3.53 7.82
CA PRO A 220 22.62 4.10 9.13
C PRO A 220 22.10 5.54 9.24
N LEU A 221 21.63 5.95 10.42
CA LEU A 221 21.12 7.31 10.64
C LEU A 221 22.17 8.37 10.30
N ALA A 222 23.44 8.08 10.59
CA ALA A 222 24.57 8.97 10.26
C ALA A 222 24.73 9.24 8.74
N GLU A 223 24.20 8.35 7.89
CA GLU A 223 24.21 8.53 6.44
C GLU A 223 22.98 9.29 5.93
N THR A 224 22.12 9.74 6.80
CA THR A 224 20.91 10.51 6.46
C THR A 224 21.14 12.00 6.67
N PRO A 225 20.36 12.88 6.03
CA PRO A 225 20.38 14.31 6.33
C PRO A 225 20.23 14.65 7.81
N LEU A 226 19.49 13.86 8.58
CA LEU A 226 19.36 14.03 10.03
C LEU A 226 20.65 13.78 10.77
N GLY A 227 21.45 12.79 10.34
CA GLY A 227 22.77 12.50 10.93
C GLY A 227 23.82 13.57 10.65
N TRP A 228 23.66 14.38 9.58
CA TRP A 228 24.60 15.46 9.24
C TRP A 228 24.34 16.75 10.01
N PHE A 229 23.11 16.96 10.46
CA PHE A 229 22.64 18.18 11.12
C PHE A 229 22.01 17.89 12.49
N GLY A 230 22.16 16.67 13.00
CA GLY A 230 21.70 16.28 14.33
C GLY A 230 22.40 17.08 15.43
N PRO A 231 21.85 17.08 16.65
CA PRO A 231 22.36 17.86 17.77
C PRO A 231 23.77 17.52 18.15
#